data_5cdd2096d19d7fd187f299f4c53af9d9
#
_entry.id   5cdd2096d19d7fd187f299f4c53af9d9
#
_cell.length_a   1.000
_cell.length_b   1.000
_cell.length_c   1.000
_cell.angle_alpha   90.00
_cell.angle_beta   90.00
_cell.angle_gamma   90.00
#
_symmetry.space_group_name_H-M   'P 1'
#
loop_
_entity.id
_entity.type
_entity.pdbx_description
1 polymer ?
#
loop_
_entity_poly.entity_id
_entity_poly.type
_entity_poly.pdbx_seq_one_letter_code
_entity_poly.pdbx_strand_id
1 'polypeptide(L)'
;MRFELFIANRMKSGRGGNTNRTPSLNIAVVGMTMAIFIMLLSLMIVQGFKNEISNKLYSLDSHIKVTPFHYSPDASGIIKVDSELINLIKNTDSQITDVSLAIEKSVVLKTTDNFKGLYFKGVDSSYNWNYLNSVMVDGCAPDFSTTPNGVILSKNNADKLKLKIGDKIRAYFISESVKTRNLVLTGVYKSDLEDFDNNYILGDINLLRGVGGIQSNECNYIGLNCKDYSKIEEITLSLNNAINNSRFGEYLLVTNTIIQN
;
A
#
# COMPACT_ATOMS: atom_id res chain seq x y z
N MET A 1 23.13 -18.26 47.05
CA MET A 1 21.80 -17.69 47.37
C MET A 1 21.93 -16.20 47.15
N ARG A 2 21.15 -15.61 46.27
CA ARG A 2 21.30 -14.19 45.92
C ARG A 2 20.80 -13.34 47.10
N PHE A 3 21.60 -12.40 47.54
CA PHE A 3 21.35 -11.51 48.66
C PHE A 3 20.00 -10.79 48.58
N GLU A 4 19.62 -10.43 47.36
CA GLU A 4 18.34 -9.78 47.03
C GLU A 4 17.12 -10.66 47.35
N LEU A 5 17.19 -11.98 47.06
CA LEU A 5 16.15 -12.96 47.41
C LEU A 5 16.05 -13.18 48.92
N PHE A 6 17.18 -13.10 49.62
CA PHE A 6 17.20 -13.21 51.07
C PHE A 6 16.53 -12.01 51.72
N ILE A 7 16.82 -10.79 51.28
CA ILE A 7 16.18 -9.57 51.79
C ILE A 7 14.68 -9.59 51.48
N ALA A 8 14.30 -9.92 50.23
CA ALA A 8 12.90 -10.00 49.83
C ALA A 8 12.10 -11.01 50.68
N ASN A 9 12.70 -12.17 50.97
CA ASN A 9 12.07 -13.20 51.79
C ASN A 9 11.98 -12.79 53.27
N ARG A 10 12.97 -12.03 53.78
CA ARG A 10 12.97 -11.50 55.16
C ARG A 10 11.96 -10.36 55.34
N MET A 11 11.77 -9.51 54.30
CA MET A 11 10.72 -8.49 54.30
C MET A 11 9.32 -9.11 54.21
N LYS A 12 9.18 -10.24 53.51
CA LYS A 12 7.93 -11.02 53.44
C LYS A 12 7.61 -11.78 54.71
N SER A 13 8.62 -12.22 55.45
CA SER A 13 8.53 -12.98 56.73
C SER A 13 8.67 -12.06 57.92
N GLY A 14 7.91 -10.97 58.06
CA GLY A 14 8.01 -10.05 59.19
C GLY A 14 8.18 -10.76 60.55
N ARG A 15 9.43 -10.84 61.06
CA ARG A 15 9.77 -11.40 62.35
C ARG A 15 9.55 -10.36 63.45
N GLY A 16 8.31 -10.20 63.83
CA GLY A 16 7.88 -9.31 64.89
C GLY A 16 6.36 -9.37 64.97
N GLY A 17 5.86 -10.08 65.94
CA GLY A 17 4.47 -10.45 66.19
C GLY A 17 3.49 -9.27 66.14
N ASN A 18 3.09 -8.89 64.98
CA ASN A 18 1.80 -8.32 64.69
C ASN A 18 1.57 -8.42 63.17
N THR A 19 0.65 -9.29 62.78
CA THR A 19 0.32 -9.60 61.38
C THR A 19 -0.43 -8.50 60.68
N ASN A 20 0.01 -7.25 60.78
CA ASN A 20 -0.43 -6.19 59.91
C ASN A 20 0.46 -6.21 58.65
N ARG A 21 0.23 -7.21 57.76
CA ARG A 21 0.61 -7.05 56.36
C ARG A 21 0.12 -5.66 55.94
N THR A 22 1.08 -4.75 55.73
CA THR A 22 0.72 -3.38 55.37
C THR A 22 -0.06 -3.44 54.08
N PRO A 23 -1.39 -3.15 54.08
CA PRO A 23 -2.22 -3.23 52.86
C PRO A 23 -1.65 -2.41 51.71
N SER A 24 -0.87 -1.39 52.06
CA SER A 24 -0.18 -0.49 51.14
C SER A 24 0.81 -1.20 50.19
N LEU A 25 1.58 -2.19 50.68
CA LEU A 25 2.54 -2.91 49.83
C LEU A 25 1.82 -3.77 48.78
N ASN A 26 0.74 -4.45 49.16
CA ASN A 26 -0.05 -5.25 48.24
C ASN A 26 -0.74 -4.36 47.18
N ILE A 27 -1.26 -3.20 47.58
CA ILE A 27 -1.87 -2.24 46.66
C ILE A 27 -0.81 -1.73 45.69
N ALA A 28 0.40 -1.40 46.14
CA ALA A 28 1.50 -0.95 45.32
C ALA A 28 1.92 -2.01 44.27
N VAL A 29 2.04 -3.28 44.69
CA VAL A 29 2.37 -4.40 43.78
C VAL A 29 1.26 -4.62 42.75
N VAL A 30 0.00 -4.62 43.17
CA VAL A 30 -1.14 -4.74 42.24
C VAL A 30 -1.18 -3.57 41.27
N GLY A 31 -0.97 -2.35 41.76
CA GLY A 31 -0.93 -1.17 40.89
C GLY A 31 0.20 -1.24 39.84
N MET A 32 1.40 -1.66 40.26
CA MET A 32 2.54 -1.81 39.34
C MET A 32 2.28 -2.91 38.29
N THR A 33 1.75 -4.07 38.71
CA THR A 33 1.43 -5.16 37.79
C THR A 33 0.37 -4.74 36.78
N MET A 34 -0.66 -4.01 37.24
CA MET A 34 -1.72 -3.48 36.37
C MET A 34 -1.17 -2.46 35.36
N ALA A 35 -0.26 -1.58 35.80
CA ALA A 35 0.37 -0.59 34.90
C ALA A 35 1.21 -1.28 33.81
N ILE A 36 2.04 -2.26 34.17
CA ILE A 36 2.82 -3.04 33.21
C ILE A 36 1.91 -3.82 32.25
N PHE A 37 0.84 -4.43 32.77
CA PHE A 37 -0.12 -5.16 31.95
C PHE A 37 -0.78 -4.26 30.91
N ILE A 38 -1.26 -3.08 31.32
CA ILE A 38 -1.88 -2.10 30.40
C ILE A 38 -0.86 -1.62 29.35
N MET A 39 0.40 -1.38 29.75
CA MET A 39 1.46 -0.99 28.82
C MET A 39 1.71 -2.08 27.75
N LEU A 40 1.86 -3.34 28.18
CA LEU A 40 2.07 -4.46 27.23
C LEU A 40 0.86 -4.66 26.31
N LEU A 41 -0.34 -4.57 26.86
CA LEU A 41 -1.59 -4.69 26.07
C LEU A 41 -1.67 -3.58 25.03
N SER A 42 -1.34 -2.34 25.39
CA SER A 42 -1.29 -1.21 24.46
C SER A 42 -0.29 -1.43 23.33
N LEU A 43 0.91 -1.92 23.63
CA LEU A 43 1.92 -2.22 22.61
C LEU A 43 1.47 -3.33 21.66
N MET A 44 0.81 -4.39 22.19
CA MET A 44 0.26 -5.47 21.35
C MET A 44 -0.83 -4.97 20.39
N ILE A 45 -1.73 -4.10 20.87
CA ILE A 45 -2.79 -3.52 20.06
C ILE A 45 -2.18 -2.67 18.94
N VAL A 46 -1.23 -1.78 19.27
CA VAL A 46 -0.58 -0.91 18.28
C VAL A 46 0.15 -1.73 17.22
N GLN A 47 0.89 -2.76 17.64
CA GLN A 47 1.60 -3.63 16.70
C GLN A 47 0.65 -4.44 15.81
N GLY A 48 -0.43 -4.97 16.39
CA GLY A 48 -1.46 -5.69 15.63
C GLY A 48 -2.14 -4.80 14.58
N PHE A 49 -2.50 -3.58 14.97
CA PHE A 49 -3.11 -2.60 14.07
C PHE A 49 -2.16 -2.17 12.94
N LYS A 50 -0.89 -1.89 13.27
CA LYS A 50 0.13 -1.57 12.27
C LYS A 50 0.27 -2.69 11.24
N ASN A 51 0.35 -3.95 11.69
CA ASN A 51 0.49 -5.10 10.79
C ASN A 51 -0.74 -5.27 9.89
N GLU A 52 -1.94 -5.10 10.43
CA GLU A 52 -3.18 -5.22 9.65
C GLU A 52 -3.29 -4.16 8.55
N ILE A 53 -3.00 -2.90 8.89
CA ILE A 53 -3.00 -1.82 7.88
C ILE A 53 -1.91 -2.05 6.84
N SER A 54 -0.71 -2.42 7.26
CA SER A 54 0.40 -2.71 6.34
C SER A 54 0.04 -3.82 5.36
N ASN A 55 -0.56 -4.91 5.83
CA ASN A 55 -0.99 -6.02 4.98
C ASN A 55 -2.05 -5.58 3.96
N LYS A 56 -3.01 -4.73 4.35
CA LYS A 56 -4.02 -4.20 3.43
C LYS A 56 -3.39 -3.28 2.37
N LEU A 57 -2.49 -2.38 2.75
CA LEU A 57 -1.78 -1.51 1.83
C LEU A 57 -0.97 -2.31 0.81
N TYR A 58 -0.20 -3.28 1.28
CA TYR A 58 0.60 -4.16 0.42
C TYR A 58 -0.25 -5.02 -0.52
N SER A 59 -1.48 -5.33 -0.14
CA SER A 59 -2.40 -6.09 -0.98
C SER A 59 -3.05 -5.24 -2.08
N LEU A 60 -3.13 -3.92 -1.90
CA LEU A 60 -3.70 -2.98 -2.87
C LEU A 60 -2.66 -2.37 -3.80
N ASP A 61 -1.42 -2.27 -3.32
CA ASP A 61 -0.33 -1.68 -4.07
C ASP A 61 0.92 -2.57 -3.95
N SER A 62 1.92 -2.27 -4.76
CA SER A 62 3.20 -2.98 -4.70
C SER A 62 3.91 -2.72 -3.38
N HIS A 63 4.67 -3.69 -2.88
CA HIS A 63 5.39 -3.59 -1.61
C HIS A 63 6.52 -2.57 -1.68
N ILE A 64 7.24 -2.55 -2.79
CA ILE A 64 8.36 -1.64 -3.09
C ILE A 64 8.06 -0.98 -4.44
N LYS A 65 8.37 0.29 -4.54
CA LYS A 65 8.27 1.07 -5.78
C LYS A 65 9.64 1.56 -6.21
N VAL A 66 9.93 1.38 -7.49
CA VAL A 66 11.07 2.05 -8.16
C VAL A 66 10.49 3.20 -8.95
N THR A 67 10.85 4.42 -8.57
CA THR A 67 10.30 5.67 -9.13
C THR A 67 11.43 6.57 -9.63
N PRO A 68 11.16 7.50 -10.54
CA PRO A 68 12.09 8.59 -10.81
C PRO A 68 12.26 9.49 -9.58
N PHE A 69 13.39 10.22 -9.46
CA PHE A 69 13.64 11.14 -8.34
C PHE A 69 12.54 12.19 -8.14
N HIS A 70 11.92 12.66 -9.22
CA HIS A 70 10.82 13.62 -9.20
C HIS A 70 9.50 12.95 -9.60
N TYR A 71 9.13 11.89 -8.86
CA TYR A 71 7.87 11.21 -9.11
C TYR A 71 6.68 12.05 -8.61
N SER A 72 5.71 12.23 -9.49
CA SER A 72 4.35 12.69 -9.19
C SER A 72 3.42 12.07 -10.21
N PRO A 73 2.17 11.72 -9.88
CA PRO A 73 1.20 11.17 -10.83
C PRO A 73 1.02 12.00 -12.11
N ASP A 74 1.17 13.31 -12.02
CA ASP A 74 1.07 14.23 -13.13
C ASP A 74 2.41 14.64 -13.75
N ALA A 75 3.52 14.28 -13.11
CA ALA A 75 4.84 14.61 -13.62
C ALA A 75 5.19 13.75 -14.84
N SER A 76 6.05 14.30 -15.69
CA SER A 76 6.60 13.63 -16.86
C SER A 76 7.68 12.60 -16.54
N GLY A 77 7.80 12.20 -15.28
CA GLY A 77 8.74 11.17 -14.84
C GLY A 77 8.38 9.82 -15.46
N ILE A 78 9.07 9.47 -16.55
CA ILE A 78 8.90 8.21 -17.24
C ILE A 78 10.17 7.39 -17.06
N ILE A 79 10.00 6.15 -16.65
CA ILE A 79 11.07 5.15 -16.61
C ILE A 79 11.02 4.38 -17.92
N LYS A 80 12.14 4.32 -18.62
CA LYS A 80 12.32 3.41 -19.75
C LYS A 80 12.79 2.07 -19.20
N VAL A 81 11.95 1.09 -19.33
CA VAL A 81 12.19 -0.27 -18.82
C VAL A 81 12.90 -1.06 -19.90
N ASP A 82 14.10 -1.51 -19.62
CA ASP A 82 14.86 -2.44 -20.46
C ASP A 82 15.08 -3.77 -19.71
N SER A 83 15.54 -4.76 -20.45
CA SER A 83 15.82 -6.10 -19.89
C SER A 83 16.94 -6.07 -18.85
N GLU A 84 17.87 -5.12 -18.93
CA GLU A 84 18.95 -4.97 -17.96
C GLU A 84 18.43 -4.53 -16.60
N LEU A 85 17.54 -3.53 -16.57
CA LEU A 85 16.89 -3.06 -15.34
C LEU A 85 16.07 -4.17 -14.68
N ILE A 86 15.26 -4.88 -15.47
CA ILE A 86 14.44 -5.99 -14.94
C ILE A 86 15.31 -7.12 -14.40
N ASN A 87 16.39 -7.47 -15.09
CA ASN A 87 17.32 -8.50 -14.63
C ASN A 87 18.07 -8.07 -13.35
N LEU A 88 18.50 -6.80 -13.27
CA LEU A 88 19.10 -6.25 -12.07
C LEU A 88 18.16 -6.38 -10.89
N ILE A 89 16.89 -5.95 -11.03
CA ILE A 89 15.88 -6.04 -9.98
C ILE A 89 15.66 -7.49 -9.54
N LYS A 90 15.41 -8.40 -10.48
CA LYS A 90 15.13 -9.82 -10.18
C LYS A 90 16.31 -10.57 -9.58
N ASN A 91 17.53 -10.19 -9.92
CA ASN A 91 18.75 -10.86 -9.43
C ASN A 91 19.23 -10.29 -8.09
N THR A 92 18.70 -9.15 -7.64
CA THR A 92 19.12 -8.53 -6.38
C THR A 92 18.67 -9.34 -5.17
N ASP A 93 17.44 -9.86 -5.18
CA ASP A 93 16.93 -10.68 -4.09
C ASP A 93 15.89 -11.70 -4.60
N SER A 94 16.05 -12.95 -4.17
CA SER A 94 15.16 -14.07 -4.52
C SER A 94 13.77 -13.97 -3.86
N GLN A 95 13.58 -13.07 -2.93
CA GLN A 95 12.29 -12.80 -2.30
C GLN A 95 11.36 -11.95 -3.19
N ILE A 96 11.89 -11.28 -4.23
CA ILE A 96 11.08 -10.55 -5.20
C ILE A 96 10.34 -11.55 -6.08
N THR A 97 9.01 -11.56 -6.01
CA THR A 97 8.15 -12.50 -6.76
C THR A 97 7.68 -11.94 -8.08
N ASP A 98 7.15 -10.72 -8.03
CA ASP A 98 6.50 -10.10 -9.18
C ASP A 98 7.07 -8.71 -9.42
N VAL A 99 7.22 -8.39 -10.70
CA VAL A 99 7.60 -7.07 -11.18
C VAL A 99 6.51 -6.60 -12.12
N SER A 100 5.79 -5.57 -11.73
CA SER A 100 4.69 -5.00 -12.51
C SER A 100 4.99 -3.56 -12.92
N LEU A 101 4.50 -3.17 -14.08
CA LEU A 101 4.59 -1.79 -14.57
C LEU A 101 3.30 -1.05 -14.26
N ALA A 102 3.42 0.17 -13.79
CA ALA A 102 2.25 0.99 -13.55
C ALA A 102 2.43 2.42 -14.07
N ILE A 103 1.31 2.99 -14.50
CA ILE A 103 1.19 4.40 -14.88
C ILE A 103 0.10 5.01 -14.03
N GLU A 104 0.36 6.15 -13.45
CA GLU A 104 -0.65 6.94 -12.73
C GLU A 104 -0.82 8.30 -13.40
N LYS A 105 -2.07 8.76 -13.51
CA LYS A 105 -2.41 10.09 -14.03
C LYS A 105 -3.65 10.63 -13.33
N SER A 106 -3.66 11.93 -13.08
CA SER A 106 -4.86 12.61 -12.62
C SER A 106 -5.95 12.57 -13.69
N VAL A 107 -7.16 12.28 -13.24
CA VAL A 107 -8.34 12.17 -14.08
C VAL A 107 -9.53 12.84 -13.42
N VAL A 108 -10.34 13.52 -14.21
CA VAL A 108 -11.66 13.99 -13.78
C VAL A 108 -12.71 13.11 -14.42
N LEU A 109 -13.41 12.36 -13.59
CA LEU A 109 -14.57 11.59 -14.00
C LEU A 109 -15.79 12.51 -14.01
N LYS A 110 -16.57 12.47 -15.08
CA LYS A 110 -17.82 13.23 -15.23
C LYS A 110 -18.95 12.31 -15.60
N THR A 111 -20.02 12.40 -14.82
CA THR A 111 -21.34 11.86 -15.14
C THR A 111 -22.29 12.98 -15.54
N THR A 112 -23.59 12.70 -15.70
CA THR A 112 -24.58 13.71 -16.07
C THR A 112 -24.66 14.82 -15.04
N ASP A 113 -24.64 14.46 -13.73
CA ASP A 113 -24.94 15.37 -12.63
C ASP A 113 -23.72 15.68 -11.74
N ASN A 114 -22.70 14.83 -11.78
CA ASN A 114 -21.59 14.88 -10.84
C ASN A 114 -20.24 14.82 -11.55
N PHE A 115 -19.22 15.31 -10.88
CA PHE A 115 -17.82 15.13 -11.29
C PHE A 115 -16.93 14.87 -10.07
N LYS A 116 -15.83 14.18 -10.29
CA LYS A 116 -14.82 13.92 -9.26
C LYS A 116 -13.42 13.76 -9.85
N GLY A 117 -12.45 14.43 -9.23
CA GLY A 117 -11.04 14.23 -9.50
C GLY A 117 -10.52 12.99 -8.76
N LEU A 118 -9.78 12.14 -9.47
CA LEU A 118 -9.17 10.91 -8.96
C LEU A 118 -7.81 10.71 -9.62
N TYR A 119 -7.03 9.78 -9.06
CA TYR A 119 -5.85 9.23 -9.73
C TYR A 119 -6.24 7.95 -10.46
N PHE A 120 -6.00 7.91 -11.76
CA PHE A 120 -6.15 6.69 -12.55
C PHE A 120 -4.86 5.89 -12.47
N LYS A 121 -4.94 4.72 -11.85
CA LYS A 121 -3.86 3.74 -11.78
C LYS A 121 -4.06 2.73 -12.91
N GLY A 122 -3.24 2.83 -13.94
CA GLY A 122 -3.17 1.85 -15.01
C GLY A 122 -2.24 0.72 -14.61
N VAL A 123 -2.76 -0.50 -14.62
CA VAL A 123 -2.03 -1.71 -14.26
C VAL A 123 -1.91 -2.64 -15.46
N ASP A 124 -0.84 -3.41 -15.50
CA ASP A 124 -0.61 -4.40 -16.53
C ASP A 124 -1.21 -5.77 -16.19
N SER A 125 -1.00 -6.75 -17.06
CA SER A 125 -1.51 -8.11 -16.89
C SER A 125 -0.90 -8.88 -15.72
N SER A 126 0.22 -8.40 -15.16
CA SER A 126 0.89 -9.01 -14.00
C SER A 126 0.35 -8.52 -12.65
N TYR A 127 -0.57 -7.55 -12.66
CA TYR A 127 -1.17 -7.02 -11.44
C TYR A 127 -1.97 -8.09 -10.68
N ASN A 128 -1.72 -8.19 -9.39
CA ASN A 128 -2.38 -9.18 -8.53
C ASN A 128 -3.78 -8.70 -8.09
N TRP A 129 -4.82 -9.22 -8.72
CA TRP A 129 -6.21 -8.89 -8.42
C TRP A 129 -6.80 -9.63 -7.20
N ASN A 130 -6.05 -10.53 -6.56
CA ASN A 130 -6.61 -11.41 -5.51
C ASN A 130 -7.25 -10.64 -4.36
N TYR A 131 -6.58 -9.62 -3.85
CA TYR A 131 -7.14 -8.81 -2.76
C TYR A 131 -8.37 -8.02 -3.22
N LEU A 132 -8.28 -7.30 -4.33
CA LEU A 132 -9.41 -6.53 -4.86
C LEU A 132 -10.63 -7.41 -5.15
N ASN A 133 -10.41 -8.62 -5.68
CA ASN A 133 -11.49 -9.61 -5.86
C ASN A 133 -12.11 -10.05 -4.53
N SER A 134 -11.33 -10.16 -3.46
CA SER A 134 -11.84 -10.54 -2.13
C SER A 134 -12.68 -9.46 -1.45
N VAL A 135 -12.47 -8.19 -1.82
CA VAL A 135 -13.21 -7.02 -1.29
C VAL A 135 -14.18 -6.43 -2.33
N MET A 136 -14.44 -7.15 -3.42
CA MET A 136 -15.40 -6.75 -4.43
C MET A 136 -16.81 -6.81 -3.86
N VAL A 137 -17.56 -5.71 -4.03
CA VAL A 137 -18.95 -5.58 -3.56
C VAL A 137 -19.93 -5.91 -4.66
N ASP A 138 -19.61 -5.53 -5.92
CA ASP A 138 -20.46 -5.75 -7.09
C ASP A 138 -19.59 -5.83 -8.36
N GLY A 139 -20.01 -6.63 -9.35
CA GLY A 139 -19.27 -6.83 -10.59
C GLY A 139 -17.99 -7.67 -10.42
N CYS A 140 -17.00 -7.43 -11.27
CA CYS A 140 -15.73 -8.14 -11.27
C CYS A 140 -14.57 -7.26 -11.77
N ALA A 141 -13.34 -7.70 -11.53
CA ALA A 141 -12.16 -7.09 -12.12
C ALA A 141 -12.27 -7.11 -13.65
N PRO A 142 -11.82 -6.06 -14.35
CA PRO A 142 -11.93 -5.99 -15.80
C PRO A 142 -11.01 -7.01 -16.46
N ASP A 143 -11.54 -7.70 -17.45
CA ASP A 143 -10.73 -8.41 -18.43
C ASP A 143 -10.37 -7.44 -19.55
N PHE A 144 -9.16 -6.97 -19.56
CA PHE A 144 -8.69 -5.98 -20.53
C PHE A 144 -8.65 -6.49 -21.97
N SER A 145 -8.69 -7.81 -22.18
CA SER A 145 -8.76 -8.40 -23.52
C SER A 145 -10.14 -8.18 -24.14
N THR A 146 -11.19 -8.27 -23.35
CA THR A 146 -12.58 -8.13 -23.80
C THR A 146 -13.13 -6.72 -23.55
N THR A 147 -12.68 -6.06 -22.49
CA THR A 147 -13.14 -4.73 -22.09
C THR A 147 -11.96 -3.80 -21.80
N PRO A 148 -11.25 -3.32 -22.84
CA PRO A 148 -10.02 -2.52 -22.66
C PRO A 148 -10.26 -1.19 -21.94
N ASN A 149 -11.50 -0.69 -21.93
CA ASN A 149 -11.89 0.53 -21.20
C ASN A 149 -12.58 0.20 -19.87
N GLY A 150 -12.52 -1.05 -19.41
CA GLY A 150 -13.07 -1.48 -18.15
C GLY A 150 -12.31 -0.88 -16.97
N VAL A 151 -13.04 -0.43 -15.97
CA VAL A 151 -12.46 0.14 -14.75
C VAL A 151 -13.22 -0.33 -13.52
N ILE A 152 -12.53 -0.34 -12.40
CA ILE A 152 -13.14 -0.53 -11.09
C ILE A 152 -13.02 0.73 -10.24
N LEU A 153 -14.04 0.98 -9.46
CA LEU A 153 -14.14 2.10 -8.51
C LEU A 153 -14.43 1.58 -7.11
N SER A 154 -14.05 2.36 -6.12
CA SER A 154 -14.56 2.11 -4.77
C SER A 154 -16.05 2.38 -4.69
N LYS A 155 -16.72 1.70 -3.76
CA LYS A 155 -18.15 1.91 -3.48
C LYS A 155 -18.45 3.37 -3.15
N ASN A 156 -17.57 4.02 -2.39
CA ASN A 156 -17.72 5.43 -2.01
C ASN A 156 -17.75 6.36 -3.25
N ASN A 157 -16.87 6.11 -4.23
CA ASN A 157 -16.82 6.87 -5.46
C ASN A 157 -17.98 6.55 -6.40
N ALA A 158 -18.36 5.28 -6.51
CA ALA A 158 -19.50 4.85 -7.31
C ALA A 158 -20.82 5.48 -6.79
N ASP A 159 -21.04 5.45 -5.48
CA ASP A 159 -22.21 6.05 -4.83
C ASP A 159 -22.25 7.58 -5.02
N LYS A 160 -21.11 8.29 -4.83
CA LYS A 160 -21.00 9.74 -5.06
C LYS A 160 -21.30 10.15 -6.49
N LEU A 161 -20.85 9.34 -7.45
CA LEU A 161 -21.08 9.56 -8.87
C LEU A 161 -22.40 8.96 -9.39
N LYS A 162 -23.15 8.26 -8.54
CA LYS A 162 -24.42 7.56 -8.84
C LYS A 162 -24.25 6.56 -9.98
N LEU A 163 -23.18 5.81 -10.00
CA LEU A 163 -22.81 4.85 -11.04
C LEU A 163 -23.23 3.44 -10.67
N LYS A 164 -23.62 2.67 -11.70
CA LYS A 164 -23.92 1.23 -11.63
C LYS A 164 -23.00 0.47 -12.55
N ILE A 165 -22.85 -0.83 -12.31
CA ILE A 165 -22.08 -1.71 -13.21
C ILE A 165 -22.63 -1.61 -14.65
N GLY A 166 -21.72 -1.47 -15.60
CA GLY A 166 -22.03 -1.28 -17.03
C GLY A 166 -22.20 0.17 -17.46
N ASP A 167 -22.28 1.12 -16.52
CA ASP A 167 -22.41 2.54 -16.87
C ASP A 167 -21.15 3.06 -17.59
N LYS A 168 -21.38 3.95 -18.55
CA LYS A 168 -20.31 4.65 -19.27
C LYS A 168 -19.96 5.94 -18.55
N ILE A 169 -18.68 6.12 -18.28
CA ILE A 169 -18.12 7.25 -17.55
C ILE A 169 -17.23 8.04 -18.50
N ARG A 170 -17.40 9.35 -18.59
CA ARG A 170 -16.49 10.20 -19.34
C ARG A 170 -15.32 10.63 -18.45
N ALA A 171 -14.12 10.23 -18.84
CA ALA A 171 -12.88 10.56 -18.14
C ALA A 171 -12.10 11.65 -18.91
N TYR A 172 -11.70 12.69 -18.23
CA TYR A 172 -10.90 13.79 -18.74
C TYR A 172 -9.52 13.74 -18.11
N PHE A 173 -8.51 13.52 -18.92
CA PHE A 173 -7.11 13.57 -18.52
C PHE A 173 -6.55 14.93 -18.88
N ILE A 174 -6.08 15.65 -17.88
CA ILE A 174 -5.57 17.01 -18.03
C ILE A 174 -4.05 16.94 -18.00
N SER A 175 -3.41 17.26 -19.12
CA SER A 175 -1.98 17.42 -19.27
C SER A 175 -1.75 18.69 -20.11
N GLU A 176 -0.82 18.72 -21.04
CA GLU A 176 -0.67 19.82 -22.01
C GLU A 176 -1.93 20.03 -22.86
N SER A 177 -2.69 18.97 -23.07
CA SER A 177 -4.01 19.01 -23.74
C SER A 177 -5.01 18.12 -22.99
N VAL A 178 -6.29 18.49 -23.04
CA VAL A 178 -7.36 17.67 -22.44
C VAL A 178 -7.68 16.50 -23.37
N LYS A 179 -7.39 15.28 -22.91
CA LYS A 179 -7.75 14.06 -23.61
C LYS A 179 -8.93 13.39 -22.93
N THR A 180 -9.92 13.00 -23.72
CA THR A 180 -11.14 12.37 -23.22
C THR A 180 -11.17 10.88 -23.57
N ARG A 181 -11.64 10.05 -22.62
CA ARG A 181 -11.89 8.62 -22.83
C ARG A 181 -13.25 8.25 -22.24
N ASN A 182 -13.90 7.28 -22.86
CA ASN A 182 -15.10 6.68 -22.32
C ASN A 182 -14.70 5.39 -21.62
N LEU A 183 -14.96 5.31 -20.32
CA LEU A 183 -14.70 4.16 -19.46
C LEU A 183 -16.01 3.41 -19.22
N VAL A 184 -15.92 2.15 -18.85
CA VAL A 184 -17.07 1.31 -18.46
C VAL A 184 -16.81 0.78 -17.04
N LEU A 185 -17.74 1.01 -16.13
CA LEU A 185 -17.63 0.49 -14.77
C LEU A 185 -17.90 -1.02 -14.77
N THR A 186 -16.89 -1.83 -14.48
CA THR A 186 -16.97 -3.30 -14.46
C THR A 186 -17.06 -3.88 -13.07
N GLY A 187 -16.51 -3.17 -12.06
CA GLY A 187 -16.53 -3.63 -10.69
C GLY A 187 -16.51 -2.49 -9.68
N VAL A 188 -17.09 -2.78 -8.52
CA VAL A 188 -17.14 -1.89 -7.36
C VAL A 188 -16.56 -2.62 -6.16
N TYR A 189 -15.53 -2.06 -5.54
CA TYR A 189 -14.84 -2.64 -4.38
C TYR A 189 -14.96 -1.76 -3.14
N LYS A 190 -14.67 -2.32 -1.96
CA LYS A 190 -14.57 -1.59 -0.69
C LYS A 190 -13.39 -2.14 0.11
N SER A 191 -12.27 -1.43 0.11
CA SER A 191 -11.05 -1.87 0.79
C SER A 191 -11.00 -1.50 2.27
N ASP A 192 -11.86 -0.58 2.70
CA ASP A 192 -11.83 0.07 4.03
C ASP A 192 -10.51 0.85 4.30
N LEU A 193 -9.77 1.18 3.25
CA LEU A 193 -8.68 2.16 3.28
C LEU A 193 -9.17 3.45 2.64
N GLU A 194 -9.52 4.41 3.48
CA GLU A 194 -10.26 5.61 3.07
C GLU A 194 -9.51 6.42 2.01
N ASP A 195 -8.20 6.58 2.16
CA ASP A 195 -7.38 7.34 1.22
C ASP A 195 -7.32 6.67 -0.16
N PHE A 196 -7.20 5.34 -0.21
CA PHE A 196 -7.23 4.61 -1.46
C PHE A 196 -8.62 4.61 -2.09
N ASP A 197 -9.65 4.30 -1.30
CA ASP A 197 -11.03 4.25 -1.75
C ASP A 197 -11.54 5.61 -2.27
N ASN A 198 -11.06 6.72 -1.71
CA ASN A 198 -11.50 8.04 -2.13
C ASN A 198 -10.77 8.60 -3.34
N ASN A 199 -9.51 8.17 -3.58
CA ASN A 199 -8.63 8.86 -4.53
C ASN A 199 -8.30 8.06 -5.78
N TYR A 200 -8.54 6.75 -5.82
CA TYR A 200 -8.09 5.91 -6.93
C TYR A 200 -9.22 5.30 -7.75
N ILE A 201 -8.93 5.14 -9.05
CA ILE A 201 -9.64 4.32 -10.03
C ILE A 201 -8.62 3.41 -10.69
N LEU A 202 -8.92 2.13 -10.90
CA LEU A 202 -8.01 1.19 -11.54
C LEU A 202 -8.54 0.75 -12.91
N GLY A 203 -7.62 0.61 -13.87
CA GLY A 203 -7.91 0.18 -15.23
C GLY A 203 -6.67 -0.24 -16.00
N ASP A 204 -6.80 -0.43 -17.30
CA ASP A 204 -5.72 -0.89 -18.17
C ASP A 204 -4.62 0.19 -18.32
N ILE A 205 -3.36 -0.22 -18.16
CA ILE A 205 -2.18 0.62 -18.42
C ILE A 205 -2.13 1.11 -19.88
N ASN A 206 -2.61 0.30 -20.82
CA ASN A 206 -2.60 0.65 -22.24
C ASN A 206 -3.52 1.83 -22.58
N LEU A 207 -4.59 2.01 -21.82
CA LEU A 207 -5.45 3.19 -21.92
C LEU A 207 -4.65 4.46 -21.61
N LEU A 208 -3.86 4.44 -20.52
CA LEU A 208 -3.03 5.59 -20.14
C LEU A 208 -1.85 5.80 -21.08
N ARG A 209 -1.27 4.73 -21.63
CA ARG A 209 -0.27 4.84 -22.70
C ARG A 209 -0.81 5.61 -23.88
N GLY A 210 -2.02 5.28 -24.34
CA GLY A 210 -2.71 6.00 -25.41
C GLY A 210 -3.06 7.45 -25.08
N VAL A 211 -3.27 7.77 -23.81
CA VAL A 211 -3.49 9.14 -23.33
C VAL A 211 -2.18 9.92 -23.26
N GLY A 212 -1.14 9.32 -22.67
CA GLY A 212 0.14 9.98 -22.42
C GLY A 212 1.10 10.01 -23.62
N GLY A 213 0.86 9.21 -24.67
CA GLY A 213 1.87 8.98 -25.71
C GLY A 213 3.06 8.17 -25.20
N ILE A 214 2.85 7.34 -24.17
CA ILE A 214 3.86 6.54 -23.48
C ILE A 214 4.06 5.23 -24.22
N GLN A 215 5.30 4.83 -24.44
CA GLN A 215 5.62 3.60 -25.17
C GLN A 215 5.35 2.35 -24.32
N SER A 216 5.30 1.18 -24.98
CA SER A 216 5.00 -0.10 -24.29
C SER A 216 6.06 -0.49 -23.25
N ASN A 217 7.30 -0.04 -23.44
CA ASN A 217 8.42 -0.27 -22.53
C ASN A 217 8.66 0.90 -21.56
N GLU A 218 7.66 1.75 -21.34
CA GLU A 218 7.72 2.90 -20.46
C GLU A 218 6.64 2.83 -19.40
N CYS A 219 6.94 3.35 -18.19
CA CYS A 219 6.02 3.43 -17.07
C CYS A 219 6.37 4.61 -16.16
N ASN A 220 5.48 4.97 -15.23
CA ASN A 220 5.78 5.97 -14.21
C ASN A 220 6.53 5.34 -13.02
N TYR A 221 6.22 4.11 -12.67
CA TYR A 221 6.96 3.37 -11.66
C TYR A 221 6.91 1.87 -11.92
N ILE A 222 7.87 1.17 -11.34
CA ILE A 222 7.92 -0.29 -11.31
C ILE A 222 7.53 -0.74 -9.92
N GLY A 223 6.46 -1.52 -9.83
CA GLY A 223 5.99 -2.11 -8.60
C GLY A 223 6.58 -3.50 -8.39
N LEU A 224 7.03 -3.78 -7.17
CA LEU A 224 7.64 -5.04 -6.79
C LEU A 224 6.88 -5.68 -5.64
N ASN A 225 6.59 -6.97 -5.75
CA ASN A 225 6.02 -7.76 -4.69
C ASN A 225 7.06 -8.72 -4.10
N CYS A 226 7.04 -8.89 -2.79
CA CYS A 226 7.96 -9.75 -2.05
C CYS A 226 7.18 -10.86 -1.33
N LYS A 227 7.81 -12.02 -1.11
CA LYS A 227 7.19 -13.14 -0.39
C LYS A 227 6.99 -12.85 1.09
N ASP A 228 7.97 -12.20 1.70
CA ASP A 228 8.02 -11.95 3.15
C ASP A 228 8.01 -10.46 3.43
N TYR A 229 6.92 -9.99 4.00
CA TYR A 229 6.74 -8.57 4.36
C TYR A 229 7.70 -8.08 5.43
N SER A 230 8.19 -8.97 6.29
CA SER A 230 9.13 -8.60 7.37
C SER A 230 10.49 -8.15 6.86
N LYS A 231 10.85 -8.52 5.62
CA LYS A 231 12.13 -8.24 4.99
C LYS A 231 12.10 -7.07 4.00
N ILE A 232 10.97 -6.41 3.84
CA ILE A 232 10.81 -5.34 2.84
C ILE A 232 11.86 -4.23 3.02
N GLU A 233 12.17 -3.84 4.26
CA GLU A 233 13.19 -2.81 4.51
C GLU A 233 14.59 -3.26 4.06
N GLU A 234 14.96 -4.50 4.37
CA GLU A 234 16.25 -5.10 3.96
C GLU A 234 16.35 -5.20 2.42
N ILE A 235 15.28 -5.70 1.77
CA ILE A 235 15.20 -5.81 0.31
C ILE A 235 15.25 -4.42 -0.33
N THR A 236 14.55 -3.43 0.23
CA THR A 236 14.56 -2.05 -0.27
C THR A 236 15.96 -1.46 -0.22
N LEU A 237 16.71 -1.66 0.87
CA LEU A 237 18.09 -1.20 1.00
C LEU A 237 19.02 -1.90 0.01
N SER A 238 18.91 -3.22 -0.13
CA SER A 238 19.73 -4.00 -1.06
C SER A 238 19.47 -3.56 -2.50
N LEU A 239 18.21 -3.36 -2.87
CA LEU A 239 17.82 -2.93 -4.20
C LEU A 239 18.27 -1.48 -4.47
N ASN A 240 18.17 -0.59 -3.49
CA ASN A 240 18.64 0.78 -3.61
C ASN A 240 20.15 0.83 -3.84
N ASN A 241 20.92 0.01 -3.11
CA ASN A 241 22.35 -0.11 -3.31
C ASN A 241 22.68 -0.69 -4.71
N ALA A 242 21.95 -1.70 -5.17
CA ALA A 242 22.16 -2.28 -6.50
C ALA A 242 21.87 -1.28 -7.62
N ILE A 243 20.78 -0.51 -7.50
CA ILE A 243 20.41 0.53 -8.46
C ILE A 243 21.43 1.67 -8.45
N ASN A 244 21.82 2.17 -7.26
CA ASN A 244 22.79 3.27 -7.13
C ASN A 244 24.18 2.92 -7.70
N ASN A 245 24.58 1.65 -7.63
CA ASN A 245 25.83 1.18 -8.21
C ASN A 245 25.74 0.88 -9.72
N SER A 246 24.58 1.05 -10.32
CA SER A 246 24.31 0.88 -11.74
C SER A 246 24.14 2.24 -12.44
N ARG A 247 24.02 2.21 -13.77
CA ARG A 247 23.67 3.41 -14.55
C ARG A 247 22.31 4.02 -14.23
N PHE A 248 21.45 3.27 -13.55
CA PHE A 248 20.09 3.70 -13.20
C PHE A 248 20.06 4.56 -11.94
N GLY A 249 21.10 4.54 -11.10
CA GLY A 249 21.20 5.30 -9.85
C GLY A 249 21.17 6.82 -10.02
N GLU A 250 21.43 7.31 -11.24
CA GLU A 250 21.39 8.76 -11.52
C GLU A 250 19.96 9.32 -11.57
N TYR A 251 18.94 8.48 -11.76
CA TYR A 251 17.58 8.96 -11.96
C TYR A 251 16.48 8.11 -11.31
N LEU A 252 16.79 6.97 -10.71
CA LEU A 252 15.82 6.11 -10.03
C LEU A 252 16.00 6.12 -8.51
N LEU A 253 14.89 6.02 -7.81
CA LEU A 253 14.78 5.90 -6.36
C LEU A 253 13.97 4.66 -6.02
N VAL A 254 14.41 3.92 -5.00
CA VAL A 254 13.68 2.78 -4.44
C VAL A 254 13.03 3.20 -3.14
N THR A 255 11.73 3.00 -3.02
CA THR A 255 10.97 3.37 -1.83
C THR A 255 10.05 2.23 -1.40
N ASN A 256 9.84 2.12 -0.10
CA ASN A 256 8.81 1.27 0.46
C ASN A 256 7.46 2.01 0.41
N THR A 257 6.41 1.34 -0.02
CA THR A 257 5.06 1.92 -0.18
C THR A 257 4.50 2.49 1.13
N ILE A 258 4.87 1.96 2.30
CA ILE A 258 4.42 2.48 3.61
C ILE A 258 5.08 3.82 3.96
N ILE A 259 6.29 4.09 3.47
CA ILE A 259 7.03 5.31 3.80
C ILE A 259 6.58 6.50 2.92
N GLN A 260 5.94 6.24 1.78
CA GLN A 260 5.45 7.28 0.86
C GLN A 260 4.07 7.85 1.24
N ASN A 261 3.33 7.19 2.11
CA ASN A 261 2.03 7.61 2.64
C ASN A 261 2.17 8.07 4.10
#